data_583e86633d2877fab80af5e47fe8d772
#
_entry.id   583e86633d2877fab80af5e47fe8d772
#
_cell.length_a   1.000
_cell.length_b   1.000
_cell.length_c   1.000
_cell.angle_alpha   90.00
_cell.angle_beta   90.00
_cell.angle_gamma   90.00
#
_symmetry.space_group_name_H-M   'P 1'
#
loop_
_entity.id
_entity.type
_entity.pdbx_description
1 polymer ?
#
loop_
_entity_poly.entity_id
_entity_poly.type
_entity_poly.pdbx_seq_one_letter_code
_entity_poly.pdbx_strand_id
1 'polypeptide(L)'
;MAVPLVIVAVAIAIGVIAAAAVVLYFNPAITNMLGQPEHQQQELIISKEVRSGSNGYRQVNVSVNGLVLIADIAATDEQRTKGLSVKDSLAENEAMLFVFNNEGEHTFWMKNMKFPIDIIWIDADKTVVHIEHSLQPCRSDLLCPTYKPVDDSLYVLETVGGFAEKHDIAKGTPVEFDMSA
;
A
#
# COMPACT_ATOMS: atom_id res chain seq x y z
N MET A 1 -3.75 56.67 -28.34
CA MET A 1 -3.25 56.70 -26.96
C MET A 1 -3.04 55.28 -26.52
N ALA A 2 -1.79 54.88 -26.36
CA ALA A 2 -1.45 53.50 -25.90
C ALA A 2 -1.58 53.41 -24.39
N VAL A 3 -2.44 52.53 -23.91
CA VAL A 3 -2.53 52.20 -22.48
C VAL A 3 -1.22 51.49 -22.09
N PRO A 4 -0.50 51.90 -21.06
CA PRO A 4 0.79 51.31 -20.75
C PRO A 4 0.61 49.83 -20.35
N LEU A 5 1.47 49.01 -20.91
CA LEU A 5 1.53 47.52 -20.73
C LEU A 5 1.45 47.08 -19.26
N VAL A 6 1.92 47.92 -18.37
CA VAL A 6 1.92 47.70 -16.91
C VAL A 6 0.51 47.58 -16.31
N ILE A 7 -0.47 48.34 -16.83
CA ILE A 7 -1.85 48.31 -16.31
C ILE A 7 -2.54 47.02 -16.72
N VAL A 8 -2.24 46.48 -17.89
CA VAL A 8 -2.79 45.18 -18.34
C VAL A 8 -2.25 44.02 -17.51
N ALA A 9 -0.94 44.04 -17.18
CA ALA A 9 -0.33 43.02 -16.36
C ALA A 9 -0.90 42.96 -14.91
N VAL A 10 -1.16 44.11 -14.31
CA VAL A 10 -1.76 44.21 -12.98
C VAL A 10 -3.21 43.71 -12.99
N ALA A 11 -3.98 44.01 -14.02
CA ALA A 11 -5.37 43.57 -14.13
C ALA A 11 -5.46 42.04 -14.28
N ILE A 12 -4.54 41.41 -15.02
CA ILE A 12 -4.46 39.94 -15.17
C ILE A 12 -4.07 39.27 -13.81
N ALA A 13 -3.13 39.85 -13.09
CA ALA A 13 -2.71 39.31 -11.79
C ALA A 13 -3.85 39.36 -10.75
N ILE A 14 -4.63 40.44 -10.71
CA ILE A 14 -5.79 40.58 -9.81
C ILE A 14 -6.90 39.59 -10.20
N GLY A 15 -7.14 39.39 -11.49
CA GLY A 15 -8.14 38.44 -11.97
C GLY A 15 -7.82 36.99 -11.61
N VAL A 16 -6.53 36.58 -11.67
CA VAL A 16 -6.09 35.22 -11.29
C VAL A 16 -6.21 35.01 -9.78
N ILE A 17 -5.85 36.01 -8.96
CA ILE A 17 -5.98 35.94 -7.50
C ILE A 17 -7.47 35.85 -7.09
N ALA A 18 -8.36 36.61 -7.74
CA ALA A 18 -9.79 36.58 -7.45
C ALA A 18 -10.40 35.21 -7.85
N ALA A 19 -9.98 34.60 -8.95
CA ALA A 19 -10.45 33.28 -9.37
C ALA A 19 -9.98 32.17 -8.39
N ALA A 20 -8.74 32.24 -7.92
CA ALA A 20 -8.22 31.31 -6.91
C ALA A 20 -8.96 31.44 -5.58
N ALA A 21 -9.24 32.68 -5.14
CA ALA A 21 -10.01 32.95 -3.91
C ALA A 21 -11.45 32.44 -4.01
N VAL A 22 -12.09 32.54 -5.17
CA VAL A 22 -13.46 32.05 -5.40
C VAL A 22 -13.50 30.51 -5.35
N VAL A 23 -12.51 29.81 -5.94
CA VAL A 23 -12.44 28.34 -5.89
C VAL A 23 -12.26 27.86 -4.45
N LEU A 24 -11.42 28.52 -3.65
CA LEU A 24 -11.21 28.19 -2.23
C LEU A 24 -12.47 28.46 -1.39
N TYR A 25 -13.24 29.51 -1.70
CA TYR A 25 -14.46 29.88 -0.94
C TYR A 25 -15.62 28.89 -1.18
N PHE A 26 -15.71 28.27 -2.36
CA PHE A 26 -16.80 27.37 -2.73
C PHE A 26 -16.48 25.88 -2.54
N ASN A 27 -15.24 25.51 -2.17
CA ASN A 27 -14.88 24.12 -1.95
C ASN A 27 -14.20 23.93 -0.58
N PRO A 28 -14.99 23.72 0.49
CA PRO A 28 -14.48 23.55 1.85
C PRO A 28 -13.52 22.35 1.99
N ALA A 29 -13.56 21.36 1.08
CA ALA A 29 -12.64 20.25 1.07
C ALA A 29 -11.20 20.68 0.71
N ILE A 30 -11.05 21.69 -0.18
CA ILE A 30 -9.72 22.22 -0.57
C ILE A 30 -9.15 23.10 0.55
N THR A 31 -9.99 23.88 1.23
CA THR A 31 -9.55 24.77 2.33
C THR A 31 -9.01 23.97 3.52
N ASN A 32 -9.63 22.81 3.80
CA ASN A 32 -9.13 21.90 4.84
C ASN A 32 -7.81 21.22 4.48
N MET A 33 -7.51 21.01 3.20
CA MET A 33 -6.24 20.43 2.77
C MET A 33 -5.05 21.41 2.88
N LEU A 34 -5.26 22.69 2.57
CA LEU A 34 -4.18 23.68 2.52
C LEU A 34 -3.75 24.21 3.90
N GLY A 35 -4.52 23.97 4.95
CA GLY A 35 -4.24 24.43 6.31
C GLY A 35 -3.65 23.38 7.25
N GLN A 36 -3.42 22.15 6.78
CA GLN A 36 -2.88 21.06 7.58
C GLN A 36 -1.35 20.97 7.41
N PRO A 37 -0.58 20.69 8.48
CA PRO A 37 0.85 20.41 8.33
C PRO A 37 1.06 19.23 7.38
N GLU A 38 2.14 19.27 6.58
CA GLU A 38 2.46 18.28 5.54
C GLU A 38 2.34 16.82 6.01
N HIS A 39 2.67 16.56 7.27
CA HIS A 39 2.56 15.22 7.88
C HIS A 39 1.10 14.73 8.00
N GLN A 40 0.16 15.63 8.34
CA GLN A 40 -1.28 15.31 8.41
C GLN A 40 -1.93 15.14 7.03
N GLN A 41 -1.41 15.82 6.02
CA GLN A 41 -1.87 15.63 4.62
C GLN A 41 -1.44 14.26 4.09
N GLN A 42 -0.27 13.79 4.47
CA GLN A 42 0.25 12.49 4.09
C GLN A 42 -0.53 11.34 4.75
N GLU A 43 -0.89 11.46 6.03
CA GLU A 43 -1.80 10.54 6.71
C GLU A 43 -3.21 10.52 6.10
N LEU A 44 -3.74 11.67 5.69
CA LEU A 44 -5.07 11.77 5.07
C LEU A 44 -5.12 11.09 3.68
N ILE A 45 -4.00 11.10 2.95
CA ILE A 45 -3.86 10.42 1.64
C ILE A 45 -3.73 8.90 1.86
N ILE A 46 -3.06 8.47 2.90
CA ILE A 46 -2.89 7.05 3.25
C ILE A 46 -4.20 6.45 3.77
N SER A 47 -4.98 7.20 4.55
CA SER A 47 -6.21 6.73 5.21
C SER A 47 -7.44 6.64 4.30
N LYS A 48 -7.38 7.13 3.07
CA LYS A 48 -8.56 7.23 2.23
C LYS A 48 -8.42 6.42 0.95
N GLU A 49 -8.59 5.10 1.01
CA GLU A 49 -9.02 4.34 -0.16
C GLU A 49 -8.86 2.83 -0.02
N VAL A 50 -9.88 2.17 0.48
CA VAL A 50 -10.13 0.80 0.06
C VAL A 50 -10.79 0.88 -1.31
N ARG A 51 -10.05 0.57 -2.36
CA ARG A 51 -10.53 0.54 -3.75
C ARG A 51 -10.97 -0.86 -4.14
N SER A 52 -11.89 -0.98 -5.06
CA SER A 52 -12.15 -2.27 -5.73
C SER A 52 -11.15 -2.42 -6.88
N GLY A 53 -10.24 -3.38 -6.77
CA GLY A 53 -9.33 -3.72 -7.85
C GLY A 53 -10.07 -4.36 -9.03
N SER A 54 -9.48 -4.28 -10.23
CA SER A 54 -10.03 -4.86 -11.47
C SER A 54 -10.14 -6.40 -11.43
N ASN A 55 -9.48 -7.05 -10.46
CA ASN A 55 -9.46 -8.51 -10.24
C ASN A 55 -10.48 -9.00 -9.18
N GLY A 56 -11.34 -8.10 -8.67
CA GLY A 56 -12.35 -8.42 -7.65
C GLY A 56 -11.82 -8.47 -6.21
N TYR A 57 -10.54 -8.15 -5.98
CA TYR A 57 -10.00 -7.93 -4.63
C TYR A 57 -10.25 -6.49 -4.20
N ARG A 58 -10.52 -6.29 -2.91
CA ARG A 58 -10.39 -4.97 -2.30
C ARG A 58 -8.91 -4.61 -2.22
N GLN A 59 -8.58 -3.33 -2.36
CA GLN A 59 -7.21 -2.84 -2.29
C GLN A 59 -7.04 -1.86 -1.14
N VAL A 60 -5.86 -1.87 -0.54
CA VAL A 60 -5.45 -0.94 0.50
C VAL A 60 -4.05 -0.43 0.21
N ASN A 61 -3.79 0.83 0.57
CA ASN A 61 -2.43 1.34 0.61
C ASN A 61 -1.72 0.82 1.86
N VAL A 62 -0.57 0.17 1.67
CA VAL A 62 0.30 -0.30 2.75
C VAL A 62 1.57 0.52 2.72
N SER A 63 1.86 1.24 3.80
CA SER A 63 3.11 1.96 3.97
C SER A 63 4.08 1.14 4.82
N VAL A 64 5.28 0.93 4.32
CA VAL A 64 6.36 0.23 5.02
C VAL A 64 7.68 0.95 4.73
N ASN A 65 8.39 1.35 5.77
CA ASN A 65 9.64 2.11 5.69
C ASN A 65 9.56 3.35 4.76
N GLY A 66 8.41 4.07 4.78
CA GLY A 66 8.15 5.26 3.94
C GLY A 66 7.77 4.98 2.48
N LEU A 67 7.67 3.71 2.09
CA LEU A 67 7.22 3.29 0.76
C LEU A 67 5.73 2.94 0.81
N VAL A 68 4.98 3.31 -0.23
CA VAL A 68 3.56 2.98 -0.34
C VAL A 68 3.35 1.93 -1.42
N LEU A 69 2.77 0.79 -1.03
CA LEU A 69 2.36 -0.30 -1.90
C LEU A 69 0.84 -0.31 -2.06
N ILE A 70 0.36 -0.69 -3.23
CA ILE A 70 -1.05 -1.00 -3.48
C ILE A 70 -1.23 -2.49 -3.25
N ALA A 71 -1.84 -2.88 -2.12
CA ALA A 71 -2.01 -4.27 -1.74
C ALA A 71 -3.43 -4.77 -2.02
N ASP A 72 -3.57 -5.88 -2.74
CA ASP A 72 -4.80 -6.65 -2.83
C ASP A 72 -5.07 -7.33 -1.48
N ILE A 73 -6.29 -7.24 -0.94
CA ILE A 73 -6.64 -7.81 0.37
C ILE A 73 -7.15 -9.25 0.20
N ALA A 74 -6.47 -10.20 0.82
CA ALA A 74 -6.90 -11.60 0.94
C ALA A 74 -7.44 -11.86 2.35
N ALA A 75 -8.77 -11.72 2.55
CA ALA A 75 -9.41 -11.84 3.85
C ALA A 75 -10.34 -13.07 3.96
N THR A 76 -10.72 -13.71 2.87
CA THR A 76 -11.49 -14.96 2.88
C THR A 76 -10.58 -16.17 2.71
N ASP A 77 -11.05 -17.36 3.15
CA ASP A 77 -10.27 -18.61 3.00
C ASP A 77 -9.96 -18.91 1.53
N GLU A 78 -10.89 -18.63 0.63
CA GLU A 78 -10.68 -18.81 -0.80
C GLU A 78 -9.60 -17.85 -1.33
N GLN A 79 -9.65 -16.58 -0.93
CA GLN A 79 -8.64 -15.58 -1.34
C GLN A 79 -7.26 -15.92 -0.77
N ARG A 80 -7.18 -16.33 0.50
CA ARG A 80 -5.91 -16.75 1.14
C ARG A 80 -5.34 -17.99 0.47
N THR A 81 -6.18 -18.96 0.11
CA THR A 81 -5.73 -20.19 -0.59
C THR A 81 -5.19 -19.88 -1.98
N LYS A 82 -5.78 -18.95 -2.71
CA LYS A 82 -5.32 -18.54 -4.05
C LYS A 82 -4.06 -17.69 -3.99
N GLY A 83 -4.01 -16.73 -3.07
CA GLY A 83 -2.89 -15.81 -2.91
C GLY A 83 -2.45 -15.17 -4.23
N LEU A 84 -1.17 -14.90 -4.38
CA LEU A 84 -0.55 -14.34 -5.59
C LEU A 84 -0.45 -15.33 -6.76
N SER A 85 -0.79 -16.62 -6.58
CA SER A 85 -0.76 -17.62 -7.68
C SER A 85 -1.69 -17.25 -8.87
N VAL A 86 -2.68 -16.38 -8.64
CA VAL A 86 -3.59 -15.87 -9.67
C VAL A 86 -2.95 -14.82 -10.59
N LYS A 87 -1.81 -14.25 -10.20
CA LYS A 87 -1.07 -13.25 -11.00
C LYS A 87 0.04 -13.90 -11.82
N ASP A 88 0.35 -13.30 -12.96
CA ASP A 88 1.48 -13.72 -13.81
C ASP A 88 2.80 -13.03 -13.43
N SER A 89 2.69 -11.85 -12.81
CA SER A 89 3.78 -11.04 -12.29
C SER A 89 3.28 -10.10 -11.22
N LEU A 90 4.19 -9.50 -10.45
CA LEU A 90 3.92 -8.49 -9.45
C LEU A 90 4.86 -7.31 -9.69
N ALA A 91 4.30 -6.10 -9.80
CA ALA A 91 5.10 -4.88 -9.87
C ALA A 91 5.69 -4.53 -8.49
N GLU A 92 6.77 -3.76 -8.46
CA GLU A 92 7.45 -3.40 -7.21
C GLU A 92 6.58 -2.60 -6.23
N ASN A 93 5.62 -1.84 -6.75
CA ASN A 93 4.65 -1.08 -5.95
C ASN A 93 3.33 -1.84 -5.69
N GLU A 94 3.25 -3.11 -6.05
CA GLU A 94 2.11 -3.99 -5.78
C GLU A 94 2.45 -5.02 -4.70
N ALA A 95 1.41 -5.44 -3.96
CA ALA A 95 1.50 -6.45 -2.92
C ALA A 95 0.20 -7.22 -2.78
N MET A 96 0.20 -8.27 -1.92
CA MET A 96 -1.00 -8.86 -1.38
C MET A 96 -0.92 -8.87 0.14
N LEU A 97 -1.97 -8.33 0.79
CA LEU A 97 -2.11 -8.30 2.25
C LEU A 97 -3.11 -9.37 2.67
N PHE A 98 -2.60 -10.40 3.33
CA PHE A 98 -3.41 -11.44 3.96
C PHE A 98 -3.84 -10.98 5.35
N VAL A 99 -5.12 -11.12 5.64
CA VAL A 99 -5.72 -10.71 6.90
C VAL A 99 -6.32 -11.94 7.57
N PHE A 100 -5.92 -12.21 8.80
CA PHE A 100 -6.42 -13.32 9.59
C PHE A 100 -7.33 -12.82 10.73
N ASN A 101 -8.19 -13.70 11.24
CA ASN A 101 -9.10 -13.35 12.32
C ASN A 101 -8.43 -13.43 13.69
N ASN A 102 -7.36 -14.22 13.81
CA ASN A 102 -6.60 -14.43 15.04
C ASN A 102 -5.12 -14.44 14.73
N GLU A 103 -4.30 -14.02 15.67
CA GLU A 103 -2.86 -14.21 15.62
C GLU A 103 -2.50 -15.69 15.66
N GLY A 104 -1.39 -16.03 15.01
CA GLY A 104 -0.85 -17.38 14.99
C GLY A 104 0.32 -17.55 14.03
N GLU A 105 0.91 -18.75 14.02
CA GLU A 105 1.98 -19.15 13.08
C GLU A 105 1.39 -19.46 11.69
N HIS A 106 0.94 -18.44 10.97
CA HIS A 106 0.34 -18.61 9.65
C HIS A 106 1.36 -19.12 8.65
N THR A 107 1.10 -20.33 8.13
CA THR A 107 2.02 -21.05 7.23
C THR A 107 1.70 -20.75 5.78
N PHE A 108 2.74 -20.51 4.97
CA PHE A 108 2.67 -20.21 3.54
C PHE A 108 3.49 -21.22 2.73
N TRP A 109 3.22 -21.28 1.44
CA TRP A 109 3.91 -22.10 0.46
C TRP A 109 4.02 -21.37 -0.87
N MET A 110 4.94 -21.84 -1.73
CA MET A 110 5.15 -21.27 -3.07
C MET A 110 4.48 -22.12 -4.17
N LYS A 111 3.42 -22.86 -3.82
CA LYS A 111 2.69 -23.71 -4.76
C LYS A 111 1.96 -22.87 -5.81
N ASN A 112 2.11 -23.27 -7.10
CA ASN A 112 1.52 -22.58 -8.25
C ASN A 112 1.99 -21.14 -8.45
N MET A 113 2.98 -20.67 -7.72
CA MET A 113 3.58 -19.36 -7.93
C MET A 113 4.35 -19.33 -9.25
N LYS A 114 4.37 -18.17 -9.91
CA LYS A 114 5.00 -17.97 -11.23
C LYS A 114 6.26 -17.12 -11.15
N PHE A 115 6.48 -16.42 -10.04
CA PHE A 115 7.60 -15.51 -9.79
C PHE A 115 8.05 -15.59 -8.33
N PRO A 116 9.30 -15.19 -8.03
CA PRO A 116 9.79 -15.13 -6.65
C PRO A 116 9.08 -14.02 -5.85
N ILE A 117 8.90 -14.25 -4.54
CA ILE A 117 8.32 -13.27 -3.61
C ILE A 117 9.10 -13.22 -2.30
N ASP A 118 8.96 -12.10 -1.58
CA ASP A 118 9.23 -12.02 -0.15
C ASP A 118 7.92 -12.22 0.60
N ILE A 119 7.96 -12.93 1.73
CA ILE A 119 6.83 -13.08 2.64
C ILE A 119 7.19 -12.41 3.95
N ILE A 120 6.38 -11.43 4.36
CA ILE A 120 6.60 -10.56 5.51
C ILE A 120 5.47 -10.78 6.50
N TRP A 121 5.73 -11.41 7.65
CA TRP A 121 4.77 -11.59 8.72
C TRP A 121 4.74 -10.39 9.65
N ILE A 122 3.53 -9.96 10.02
CA ILE A 122 3.24 -8.72 10.73
C ILE A 122 2.29 -9.04 11.88
N ASP A 123 2.59 -8.59 13.10
CA ASP A 123 1.77 -8.79 14.29
C ASP A 123 0.52 -7.89 14.31
N ALA A 124 -0.26 -7.97 15.41
CA ALA A 124 -1.46 -7.15 15.61
C ALA A 124 -1.13 -5.67 15.81
N ASP A 125 0.07 -5.34 16.29
CA ASP A 125 0.56 -3.97 16.47
C ASP A 125 1.12 -3.39 15.15
N LYS A 126 0.98 -4.14 14.05
CA LYS A 126 1.46 -3.79 12.72
C LYS A 126 2.99 -3.63 12.66
N THR A 127 3.70 -4.51 13.31
CA THR A 127 5.16 -4.58 13.31
C THR A 127 5.63 -5.86 12.63
N VAL A 128 6.65 -5.78 11.80
CA VAL A 128 7.25 -6.96 11.15
C VAL A 128 7.87 -7.88 12.21
N VAL A 129 7.44 -9.13 12.25
CA VAL A 129 7.95 -10.16 13.18
C VAL A 129 8.86 -11.18 12.51
N HIS A 130 8.66 -11.46 11.22
CA HIS A 130 9.47 -12.42 10.46
C HIS A 130 9.45 -12.09 8.98
N ILE A 131 10.52 -12.44 8.25
CA ILE A 131 10.61 -12.28 6.79
C ILE A 131 11.29 -13.50 6.20
N GLU A 132 10.72 -14.02 5.12
CA GLU A 132 11.36 -14.96 4.21
C GLU A 132 11.64 -14.23 2.88
N HIS A 133 12.89 -14.32 2.40
CA HIS A 133 13.39 -13.54 1.27
C HIS A 133 13.45 -14.34 -0.02
N SER A 134 13.05 -13.75 -1.14
CA SER A 134 13.26 -14.23 -2.51
C SER A 134 12.90 -15.70 -2.72
N LEU A 135 11.79 -16.14 -2.10
CA LEU A 135 11.30 -17.50 -2.19
C LEU A 135 10.96 -17.85 -3.63
N GLN A 136 11.50 -18.95 -4.12
CA GLN A 136 11.32 -19.37 -5.50
C GLN A 136 10.03 -20.18 -5.68
N PRO A 137 9.37 -20.07 -6.85
CA PRO A 137 8.23 -20.91 -7.19
C PRO A 137 8.52 -22.40 -6.98
N CYS A 138 7.57 -23.09 -6.36
CA CYS A 138 7.65 -24.53 -6.15
C CYS A 138 7.28 -25.27 -7.45
N ARG A 139 8.19 -26.12 -7.94
CA ARG A 139 8.02 -26.86 -9.20
C ARG A 139 7.36 -28.23 -9.03
N SER A 140 7.12 -28.66 -7.80
CA SER A 140 6.59 -29.99 -7.50
C SER A 140 5.40 -29.89 -6.54
N ASP A 141 4.26 -30.45 -6.93
CA ASP A 141 3.08 -30.51 -6.07
C ASP A 141 3.26 -31.42 -4.84
N LEU A 142 4.25 -32.33 -4.88
CA LEU A 142 4.45 -33.32 -3.82
C LEU A 142 5.49 -32.90 -2.76
N LEU A 143 6.36 -31.93 -3.07
CA LEU A 143 7.49 -31.55 -2.23
C LEU A 143 7.63 -30.03 -2.09
N CYS A 144 6.50 -29.31 -2.05
CA CYS A 144 6.51 -27.87 -1.84
C CYS A 144 6.80 -27.55 -0.38
N PRO A 145 7.91 -26.88 -0.06
CA PRO A 145 8.21 -26.50 1.31
C PRO A 145 7.17 -25.51 1.84
N THR A 146 6.99 -25.51 3.15
CA THR A 146 6.17 -24.55 3.86
C THR A 146 7.05 -23.63 4.69
N TYR A 147 6.66 -22.39 4.81
CA TYR A 147 7.32 -21.32 5.54
C TYR A 147 6.37 -20.79 6.60
N LYS A 148 6.88 -20.55 7.79
CA LYS A 148 6.10 -20.04 8.92
C LYS A 148 6.93 -19.06 9.74
N PRO A 149 6.31 -18.12 10.45
CA PRO A 149 7.03 -17.20 11.31
C PRO A 149 7.51 -17.90 12.59
N VAL A 150 8.44 -17.27 13.28
CA VAL A 150 8.87 -17.69 14.64
C VAL A 150 7.91 -17.17 15.68
N ASP A 151 7.35 -15.96 15.48
CA ASP A 151 6.40 -15.29 16.37
C ASP A 151 5.02 -15.25 15.72
N ASP A 152 3.96 -15.14 16.52
CA ASP A 152 2.60 -15.01 16.04
C ASP A 152 2.43 -13.75 15.17
N SER A 153 1.58 -13.86 14.15
CA SER A 153 1.26 -12.78 13.23
C SER A 153 -0.25 -12.69 12.99
N LEU A 154 -0.77 -11.50 12.73
CA LEU A 154 -2.16 -11.26 12.35
C LEU A 154 -2.31 -10.97 10.86
N TYR A 155 -1.24 -10.46 10.25
CA TYR A 155 -1.19 -10.11 8.84
C TYR A 155 0.05 -10.72 8.18
N VAL A 156 -0.04 -10.92 6.86
CA VAL A 156 1.11 -11.29 6.05
C VAL A 156 1.09 -10.45 4.78
N LEU A 157 2.22 -9.83 4.45
CA LEU A 157 2.40 -9.04 3.23
C LEU A 157 3.32 -9.80 2.29
N GLU A 158 2.81 -10.17 1.11
CA GLU A 158 3.60 -10.72 0.01
C GLU A 158 3.98 -9.60 -0.96
N THR A 159 5.26 -9.49 -1.27
CA THR A 159 5.85 -8.52 -2.21
C THR A 159 6.69 -9.23 -3.26
N VAL A 160 7.14 -8.52 -4.29
CA VAL A 160 8.10 -9.08 -5.25
C VAL A 160 9.39 -9.51 -4.52
N GLY A 161 10.01 -10.60 -4.97
CA GLY A 161 11.23 -11.14 -4.35
C GLY A 161 12.38 -10.13 -4.33
N GLY A 162 13.04 -9.99 -3.18
CA GLY A 162 14.12 -9.03 -2.94
C GLY A 162 13.65 -7.64 -2.53
N PHE A 163 12.34 -7.41 -2.40
CA PHE A 163 11.78 -6.12 -1.99
C PHE A 163 12.24 -5.73 -0.57
N ALA A 164 12.14 -6.65 0.38
CA ALA A 164 12.49 -6.37 1.77
C ALA A 164 13.97 -6.02 1.94
N GLU A 165 14.87 -6.74 1.27
CA GLU A 165 16.30 -6.46 1.29
C GLU A 165 16.63 -5.11 0.62
N LYS A 166 16.05 -4.85 -0.55
CA LYS A 166 16.26 -3.60 -1.31
C LYS A 166 15.85 -2.35 -0.54
N HIS A 167 14.85 -2.46 0.33
CA HIS A 167 14.24 -1.34 1.03
C HIS A 167 14.48 -1.36 2.55
N ASP A 168 15.50 -2.12 3.00
CA ASP A 168 15.93 -2.20 4.39
C ASP A 168 14.78 -2.54 5.38
N ILE A 169 13.85 -3.41 4.94
CA ILE A 169 12.76 -3.89 5.79
C ILE A 169 13.26 -5.08 6.59
N ALA A 170 13.14 -4.99 7.91
CA ALA A 170 13.62 -5.99 8.86
C ALA A 170 12.60 -6.23 9.98
N LYS A 171 12.84 -7.25 10.80
CA LYS A 171 12.07 -7.45 12.05
C LYS A 171 12.09 -6.17 12.88
N GLY A 172 10.91 -5.73 13.34
CA GLY A 172 10.70 -4.49 14.08
C GLY A 172 10.34 -3.29 13.20
N THR A 173 10.33 -3.42 11.86
CA THR A 173 9.88 -2.35 10.95
C THR A 173 8.37 -2.14 11.12
N PRO A 174 7.89 -0.89 11.35
CA PRO A 174 6.46 -0.60 11.40
C PRO A 174 5.84 -0.64 10.01
N VAL A 175 4.59 -1.11 9.95
CA VAL A 175 3.77 -1.17 8.74
C VAL A 175 2.46 -0.45 9.00
N GLU A 176 2.06 0.43 8.10
CA GLU A 176 0.86 1.24 8.26
C GLU A 176 -0.15 0.93 7.15
N PHE A 177 -1.38 0.70 7.51
CA PHE A 177 -2.53 0.56 6.60
C PHE A 177 -3.83 0.75 7.38
N ASP A 178 -4.89 1.16 6.67
CA ASP A 178 -6.22 1.32 7.25
C ASP A 178 -7.22 0.43 6.51
N MET A 179 -7.91 -0.41 7.26
CA MET A 179 -8.92 -1.36 6.78
C MET A 179 -10.36 -0.87 6.99
N SER A 180 -10.55 0.33 7.57
CA SER A 180 -11.84 0.82 8.09
C SER A 180 -12.77 1.44 7.03
N ALA A 181 -12.48 1.28 5.73
CA ALA A 181 -13.30 1.85 4.66
C ALA A 181 -14.30 0.85 4.04
#